data_3ab3bac2086c120d4ada2afa4f810f9b
#
_entry.id   3ab3bac2086c120d4ada2afa4f810f9b
#
_cell.length_a   1.000
_cell.length_b   1.000
_cell.length_c   1.000
_cell.angle_alpha   90.00
_cell.angle_beta   90.00
_cell.angle_gamma   90.00
#
_symmetry.space_group_name_H-M   'P 1'
#
loop_
_entity.id
_entity.type
_entity.pdbx_description
1 polymer ?
#
loop_
_entity_poly.entity_id
_entity_poly.type
_entity_poly.pdbx_seq_one_letter_code
_entity_poly.pdbx_strand_id
1 'polypeptide(L)' 'VADVEEGTTMCEATAYLVSRDKEKEIMKDVALVEVHGKHLTFRDILGNEKKLQAKIKKIDLIQHKVAVEAL' A
#
# COMPACT_ATOMS: atom_id res chain seq x y z
N VAL A 1 18.93 13.04 0.20
CA VAL A 1 18.54 13.14 -0.01
C VAL A 1 18.06 12.99 -0.57
N ALA A 2 18.11 13.20 -0.55
CA ALA A 2 17.53 13.33 -1.00
C ALA A 2 17.04 13.29 -1.64
N ASP A 3 17.04 13.41 -1.76
CA ASP A 3 16.50 13.59 -2.29
C ASP A 3 15.85 13.35 -2.99
N VAL A 4 15.78 13.32 -2.96
CA VAL A 4 15.11 13.33 -3.35
C VAL A 4 14.52 13.23 -4.09
N GLU A 5 14.52 13.45 -4.35
CA GLU A 5 13.93 13.64 -4.84
C GLU A 5 13.28 13.56 -5.49
N GLU A 6 13.35 13.64 -5.70
CA GLU A 6 12.74 13.74 -6.13
C GLU A 6 11.89 13.41 -6.62
N GLY A 7 11.73 13.31 -6.60
CA GLY A 7 10.86 13.24 -6.86
C GLY A 7 10.20 12.65 -7.36
N THR A 8 10.12 12.60 -7.58
CA THR A 8 9.52 12.12 -8.01
C THR A 8 8.90 11.26 -8.11
N THR A 9 8.82 11.19 -8.03
CA THR A 9 8.32 10.45 -8.15
C THR A 9 7.83 9.54 -7.97
N MET A 10 7.69 9.28 -7.73
CA MET A 10 7.20 8.51 -7.60
C MET A 10 6.84 7.46 -7.09
N CYS A 11 6.54 7.28 -6.25
CA CYS A 11 6.12 6.14 -5.44
C CYS A 11 4.64 5.97 -5.50
N GLU A 12 4.17 5.54 -6.59
CA GLU A 12 2.75 5.32 -6.75
C GLU A 12 2.49 3.84 -6.63
N ALA A 13 2.44 3.35 -5.41
CA ALA A 13 2.14 1.94 -5.17
C ALA A 13 0.63 1.73 -5.16
N THR A 14 0.21 0.56 -5.61
CA THR A 14 -1.20 0.17 -5.54
C THR A 14 -1.33 -0.93 -4.51
N ALA A 15 -2.29 -0.79 -3.62
CA ALA A 15 -2.55 -1.79 -2.59
C ALA A 15 -3.64 -2.74 -3.06
N TYR A 16 -3.39 -4.04 -2.89
CA TYR A 16 -4.32 -5.10 -3.27
C TYR A 16 -4.62 -5.98 -2.09
N LEU A 17 -5.88 -6.37 -1.97
CA LEU A 17 -6.28 -7.39 -1.01
C LEU A 17 -6.26 -8.73 -1.73
N VAL A 18 -5.43 -9.65 -1.22
CA VAL A 18 -5.30 -10.98 -1.80
C VAL A 18 -6.17 -11.94 -1.00
N SER A 19 -7.03 -12.66 -1.70
CA SER A 19 -7.90 -13.66 -1.09
C SER A 19 -7.92 -14.87 -2.00
N ARG A 20 -7.31 -15.96 -1.53
CA ARG A 20 -7.17 -17.18 -2.30
C ARG A 20 -6.45 -16.87 -3.61
N ASP A 21 -7.11 -16.99 -4.74
CA ASP A 21 -6.51 -16.74 -6.04
C ASP A 21 -6.90 -15.40 -6.62
N LYS A 22 -7.51 -14.54 -5.81
CA LYS A 22 -8.03 -13.27 -6.30
C LYS A 22 -7.33 -12.11 -5.67
N GLU A 23 -7.13 -11.06 -6.46
CA GLU A 23 -6.60 -9.79 -5.98
C GLU A 23 -7.63 -8.73 -6.25
N LYS A 24 -7.91 -7.94 -5.22
CA LYS A 24 -8.85 -6.83 -5.34
C LYS A 24 -8.12 -5.55 -5.00
N GLU A 25 -8.20 -4.58 -5.88
CA GLU A 25 -7.56 -3.30 -5.62
C GLU A 25 -8.22 -2.59 -4.45
N ILE A 26 -7.41 -2.13 -3.52
CA ILE A 26 -7.91 -1.40 -2.35
C ILE A 26 -7.75 0.10 -2.56
N MET A 27 -6.57 0.53 -3.00
CA MET A 27 -6.25 1.95 -3.10
C MET A 27 -5.12 2.14 -4.08
N LYS A 28 -5.22 3.17 -4.92
CA LYS A 28 -4.15 3.56 -5.83
C LYS A 28 -3.35 4.70 -5.24
N ASP A 29 -2.15 4.89 -5.76
CA ASP A 29 -1.27 6.01 -5.39
C ASP A 29 -1.03 6.06 -3.89
N VAL A 30 -0.76 4.89 -3.32
CA VAL A 30 -0.51 4.77 -1.89
C VAL A 30 0.85 5.38 -1.57
N ALA A 31 0.85 6.35 -0.67
CA ALA A 31 2.06 7.02 -0.24
C ALA A 31 2.57 6.51 1.10
N LEU A 32 1.68 5.95 1.91
CA LEU A 32 2.03 5.53 3.26
C LEU A 32 1.22 4.30 3.65
N VAL A 33 1.91 3.35 4.27
CA VAL A 33 1.27 2.20 4.88
C VAL A 33 1.79 2.11 6.30
N GLU A 34 0.88 2.20 7.27
CA GLU A 34 1.25 2.07 8.68
C GLU A 34 0.70 0.77 9.23
N VAL A 35 1.50 0.14 10.07
CA VAL A 35 1.12 -1.12 10.71
C VAL A 35 0.85 -0.84 12.18
N HIS A 36 -0.38 -1.10 12.62
CA HIS A 36 -0.79 -0.91 14.00
C HIS A 36 -1.39 -2.21 14.52
N GLY A 37 -0.53 -3.08 15.07
CA GLY A 37 -0.98 -4.37 15.53
C GLY A 37 -1.54 -5.19 14.38
N LYS A 38 -2.83 -5.46 14.43
CA LYS A 38 -3.50 -6.24 13.39
C LYS A 38 -4.16 -5.36 12.34
N HIS A 39 -3.96 -4.06 12.42
CA HIS A 39 -4.59 -3.11 11.49
C HIS A 39 -3.55 -2.50 10.59
N LEU A 40 -3.93 -2.27 9.35
CA LEU A 40 -3.12 -1.51 8.40
C LEU A 40 -3.87 -0.25 8.03
N THR A 41 -3.13 0.85 7.95
CA THR A 41 -3.68 2.13 7.50
C THR A 41 -2.97 2.49 6.20
N PHE A 42 -3.75 2.71 5.16
CA PHE A 42 -3.23 3.16 3.87
C PHE A 42 -3.59 4.61 3.66
N ARG A 43 -2.64 5.39 3.19
CA ARG A 43 -2.89 6.79 2.85
C ARG A 43 -2.34 7.05 1.46
N ASP A 44 -3.15 7.67 0.62
CA ASP A 44 -2.71 8.00 -0.73
C ASP A 44 -2.07 9.38 -0.78
N ILE A 45 -1.62 9.77 -1.98
CA ILE A 45 -0.92 11.03 -2.15
C ILE A 45 -1.83 12.24 -1.93
N LEU A 46 -3.14 12.04 -1.96
CA LEU A 46 -4.12 13.11 -1.75
C LEU A 46 -4.56 13.21 -0.30
N GLY A 47 -4.07 12.31 0.56
CA GLY A 47 -4.41 12.32 1.97
C GLY A 47 -5.61 11.47 2.34
N ASN A 48 -6.19 10.74 1.40
CA ASN A 48 -7.27 9.83 1.72
C ASN A 48 -6.73 8.64 2.50
N GLU A 49 -7.47 8.19 3.50
CA GLU A 49 -7.08 7.08 4.35
C GLU A 49 -8.05 5.93 4.27
N LYS A 50 -7.52 4.73 4.39
CA LYS A 50 -8.33 3.53 4.51
C LYS A 50 -7.69 2.61 5.53
N LYS A 51 -8.48 2.10 6.46
CA LYS A 51 -8.00 1.20 7.51
C LYS A 51 -8.70 -0.14 7.38
N LEU A 52 -7.94 -1.20 7.60
CA LEU A 52 -8.53 -2.54 7.58
C LEU A 52 -7.69 -3.48 8.41
N GLN A 53 -8.33 -4.56 8.86
CA GLN A 53 -7.63 -5.63 9.57
C GLN A 53 -7.01 -6.55 8.55
N ALA A 54 -5.70 -6.45 8.41
CA ALA A 54 -4.98 -7.21 7.42
C ALA A 54 -3.51 -7.25 7.79
N LYS A 55 -2.77 -8.11 7.11
CA LYS A 55 -1.33 -8.15 7.24
C LYS A 55 -0.71 -8.02 5.87
N ILE A 56 0.49 -7.47 5.83
CA ILE A 56 1.21 -7.35 4.58
C ILE A 56 1.70 -8.73 4.17
N LYS A 57 1.36 -9.13 2.96
CA LYS A 57 1.79 -10.41 2.43
C LYS A 57 3.02 -10.26 1.56
N LYS A 58 3.08 -9.21 0.75
CA LYS A 58 4.16 -9.00 -0.19
C LYS A 58 4.24 -7.54 -0.58
N ILE A 59 5.44 -7.03 -0.69
CA ILE A 59 5.69 -5.72 -1.25
C ILE A 59 6.57 -5.91 -2.48
N ASP A 60 6.08 -5.47 -3.62
CA ASP A 60 6.81 -5.57 -4.88
C ASP A 60 7.18 -4.18 -5.34
N LEU A 61 8.44 -3.83 -5.15
CA LEU A 61 8.91 -2.49 -5.46
C LEU A 61 9.09 -2.26 -6.95
N ILE A 62 9.27 -3.33 -7.70
CA ILE A 62 9.42 -3.22 -9.15
C ILE A 62 8.08 -2.92 -9.80
N GLN A 63 7.02 -3.59 -9.33
CA GLN A 63 5.68 -3.39 -9.85
C GLN A 63 4.90 -2.34 -9.10
N HIS A 64 5.49 -1.73 -8.07
CA HIS A 64 4.84 -0.74 -7.22
C HIS A 64 3.53 -1.29 -6.65
N LYS A 65 3.64 -2.43 -6.01
CA LYS A 65 2.47 -3.17 -5.57
C LYS A 65 2.63 -3.62 -4.13
N VAL A 66 1.58 -3.42 -3.34
CA VAL A 66 1.53 -3.91 -1.96
C VAL A 66 0.37 -4.87 -1.87
N ALA A 67 0.68 -6.13 -1.59
CA ALA A 67 -0.34 -7.16 -1.44
C ALA A 67 -0.56 -7.43 0.03
N VAL A 68 -1.81 -7.36 0.48
CA VAL A 68 -2.16 -7.62 1.85
C VAL A 68 -3.20 -8.72 1.92
N GLU A 69 -3.27 -9.36 3.06
CA GLU A 69 -4.17 -10.49 3.26
C GLU A 69 -5.05 -10.19 4.46
N ALA A 70 -6.36 -10.36 4.30
CA ALA A 70 -7.30 -10.11 5.39
C ALA A 70 -7.06 -11.08 6.55
N LEU A 71 -7.20 -10.58 7.76
CA LEU A 71 -7.09 -11.41 8.95
C LEU A 71 -8.39 -12.10 9.27
#